data_390738358955fdc093515198afde402c
#
_entry.id   390738358955fdc093515198afde402c
#
_cell.length_a   1.000
_cell.length_b   1.000
_cell.length_c   1.000
_cell.angle_alpha   90.00
_cell.angle_beta   90.00
_cell.angle_gamma   90.00
#
_symmetry.space_group_name_H-M   'P 1'
#
loop_
_entity.id
_entity.type
_entity.pdbx_description
1 polymer ?
#
loop_
_entity_poly.entity_id
_entity_poly.type
_entity_poly.pdbx_seq_one_letter_code
_entity_poly.pdbx_strand_id
1 'polypeptide(L)'
;MSPLSRRSFLASGLTALATSRLLAQGKPEPAHQGAVIGHGAFRYRVDKLWCKADPAVHPVKDCHEMCQSADGRLFLITNHPKHDVLVFDTEGRVLTSWSLGLKTGHGLTLAKGADVVEHAYLTSNSGRIVKCTLDGKPVLELPDPRKCGAYGANDPYSPTEVAVDAAGGIHVADGYGSQFILRFDRAGKYLGKFGGKSTQPTNPGKFMQAHGVAIDDRGPEPLLVCTERVRNEFNWFTLDGKHVRGVYLPGAYVSRPVISGRHLYSGVCFGAKPDDHRMWQGRGFVTILDDRDRVVSNPGGQEPKYEAGRLKPMLQDLPVFNNCHDVCVLTDGDLIVCQWNSGSTYPIRLRKLS
;
A
#
# COMPACT_ATOMS: atom_id res chain seq x y z
N MET A 1 70.89 64.56 -28.35
CA MET A 1 71.38 65.17 -27.12
C MET A 1 70.16 65.39 -26.21
N SER A 2 70.20 64.70 -25.08
CA SER A 2 69.62 64.99 -23.78
C SER A 2 68.13 65.32 -23.63
N PRO A 3 67.61 65.03 -22.38
CA PRO A 3 67.26 63.74 -21.79
C PRO A 3 65.84 63.77 -21.21
N LEU A 4 65.35 62.54 -20.97
CA LEU A 4 64.57 62.04 -19.86
C LEU A 4 63.79 62.95 -18.93
N SER A 5 62.52 62.60 -18.75
CA SER A 5 61.85 62.73 -17.46
C SER A 5 60.88 61.56 -17.23
N ARG A 6 61.20 60.75 -16.23
CA ARG A 6 60.29 59.71 -15.66
C ARG A 6 59.25 60.37 -14.75
N ARG A 7 58.00 60.08 -14.92
CA ARG A 7 57.00 60.25 -13.88
C ARG A 7 56.33 58.94 -13.61
N SER A 8 56.59 58.42 -12.41
CA SER A 8 55.98 57.25 -11.84
C SER A 8 54.52 57.56 -11.45
N PHE A 9 53.56 56.80 -11.98
CA PHE A 9 52.21 56.79 -11.46
C PHE A 9 52.05 55.55 -10.60
N LEU A 10 51.85 55.77 -9.31
CA LEU A 10 51.35 54.76 -8.37
C LEU A 10 49.87 54.59 -8.61
N ALA A 11 49.44 53.43 -9.15
CA ALA A 11 48.07 53.04 -9.21
C ALA A 11 47.77 52.15 -8.00
N SER A 12 46.98 52.69 -7.04
CA SER A 12 46.46 51.96 -5.92
C SER A 12 45.32 51.05 -6.40
N GLY A 13 45.63 49.76 -6.51
CA GLY A 13 44.58 48.75 -6.81
C GLY A 13 43.75 48.45 -5.58
N LEU A 14 42.50 48.87 -5.55
CA LEU A 14 41.50 48.32 -4.63
C LEU A 14 41.01 46.99 -5.18
N THR A 15 41.47 45.90 -4.55
CA THR A 15 40.93 44.55 -4.80
C THR A 15 39.61 44.43 -4.05
N ALA A 16 38.49 44.58 -4.74
CA ALA A 16 37.20 44.23 -4.21
C ALA A 16 37.07 42.72 -4.13
N LEU A 17 37.14 42.13 -2.93
CA LEU A 17 36.78 40.75 -2.65
C LEU A 17 35.24 40.63 -2.80
N ALA A 18 34.79 40.19 -3.97
CA ALA A 18 33.44 39.74 -4.17
C ALA A 18 33.27 38.37 -3.49
N THR A 19 32.79 38.32 -2.25
CA THR A 19 32.31 37.14 -1.61
C THR A 19 31.01 36.72 -2.30
N SER A 20 31.11 35.82 -3.30
CA SER A 20 30.00 35.11 -3.86
C SER A 20 29.46 34.15 -2.77
N ARG A 21 28.37 34.56 -2.09
CA ARG A 21 27.53 33.65 -1.34
C ARG A 21 26.94 32.66 -2.35
N LEU A 22 27.51 31.48 -2.47
CA LEU A 22 26.80 30.33 -3.03
C LEU A 22 25.58 30.10 -2.13
N LEU A 23 24.43 30.61 -2.53
CA LEU A 23 23.16 30.13 -2.03
C LEU A 23 23.10 28.65 -2.42
N ALA A 24 23.18 27.78 -1.44
CA ALA A 24 22.89 26.38 -1.64
C ALA A 24 21.48 26.31 -2.22
N GLN A 25 21.38 26.05 -3.52
CA GLN A 25 20.10 25.76 -4.15
C GLN A 25 19.58 24.50 -3.50
N GLY A 26 18.61 24.62 -2.59
CA GLY A 26 17.92 23.48 -2.01
C GLY A 26 17.36 22.62 -3.14
N LYS A 27 17.31 21.29 -2.93
CA LYS A 27 16.66 20.40 -3.89
C LYS A 27 15.26 20.96 -4.19
N PRO A 28 14.82 20.97 -5.45
CA PRO A 28 13.48 21.47 -5.77
C PRO A 28 12.42 20.68 -4.98
N GLU A 29 11.41 21.39 -4.51
CA GLU A 29 10.33 20.79 -3.76
C GLU A 29 9.60 19.74 -4.63
N PRO A 30 9.25 18.55 -4.09
CA PRO A 30 8.55 17.54 -4.87
C PRO A 30 7.20 18.04 -5.40
N ALA A 31 6.85 17.68 -6.63
CA ALA A 31 5.56 18.03 -7.21
C ALA A 31 4.40 17.64 -6.28
N HIS A 32 3.43 18.55 -6.11
CA HIS A 32 2.25 18.41 -5.24
C HIS A 32 2.55 18.34 -3.73
N GLN A 33 3.76 18.67 -3.27
CA GLN A 33 4.03 18.84 -1.84
C GLN A 33 3.10 19.92 -1.27
N GLY A 34 2.47 19.67 -0.13
CA GLY A 34 1.55 20.60 0.51
C GLY A 34 0.16 20.71 -0.13
N ALA A 35 -0.08 20.08 -1.29
CA ALA A 35 -1.40 20.07 -1.93
C ALA A 35 -2.45 19.47 -1.01
N VAL A 36 -3.68 20.01 -1.06
CA VAL A 36 -4.82 19.46 -0.33
C VAL A 36 -5.64 18.59 -1.27
N ILE A 37 -5.87 17.33 -0.88
CA ILE A 37 -6.61 16.34 -1.64
C ILE A 37 -7.67 15.65 -0.78
N GLY A 38 -8.64 15.00 -1.42
CA GLY A 38 -9.75 14.34 -0.75
C GLY A 38 -10.96 15.24 -0.56
N HIS A 39 -12.06 14.71 -0.01
CA HIS A 39 -13.40 15.31 -0.04
C HIS A 39 -14.09 15.20 1.33
N GLY A 40 -14.98 16.14 1.61
CA GLY A 40 -15.76 16.16 2.86
C GLY A 40 -14.87 16.14 4.11
N ALA A 41 -15.14 15.22 5.02
CA ALA A 41 -14.37 15.01 6.24
C ALA A 41 -13.02 14.27 6.02
N PHE A 42 -12.73 13.83 4.79
CA PHE A 42 -11.53 13.08 4.43
C PHE A 42 -10.64 13.92 3.51
N ARG A 43 -10.22 15.07 4.01
CA ARG A 43 -9.28 15.98 3.35
C ARG A 43 -7.91 15.86 4.00
N TYR A 44 -6.88 15.84 3.16
CA TYR A 44 -5.51 15.62 3.59
C TYR A 44 -4.55 16.58 2.89
N ARG A 45 -3.49 16.95 3.60
CA ARG A 45 -2.33 17.66 3.05
C ARG A 45 -1.24 16.65 2.69
N VAL A 46 -0.78 16.70 1.46
CA VAL A 46 0.29 15.81 0.94
C VAL A 46 1.64 16.18 1.56
N ASP A 47 2.32 15.19 2.13
CA ASP A 47 3.67 15.29 2.67
C ASP A 47 4.58 14.21 2.06
N LYS A 48 5.22 14.56 0.95
CA LYS A 48 6.20 13.70 0.25
C LYS A 48 7.57 13.69 0.91
N LEU A 49 7.81 14.56 1.88
CA LEU A 49 9.07 14.70 2.61
C LEU A 49 9.05 13.99 3.98
N TRP A 50 7.96 13.29 4.29
CA TRP A 50 7.80 12.57 5.54
C TRP A 50 8.87 11.49 5.73
N CYS A 51 9.11 10.63 4.72
CA CYS A 51 10.07 9.55 4.83
C CYS A 51 11.51 10.09 4.84
N LYS A 52 12.25 9.75 5.89
CA LYS A 52 13.65 10.18 6.15
C LYS A 52 14.67 9.06 5.94
N ALA A 53 14.27 7.97 5.28
CA ALA A 53 15.19 6.89 4.94
C ALA A 53 16.29 7.38 4.00
N ASP A 54 17.52 7.00 4.31
CA ASP A 54 18.66 7.20 3.40
C ASP A 54 18.66 6.08 2.34
N PRO A 55 18.50 6.40 1.05
CA PRO A 55 18.47 5.40 -0.03
C PRO A 55 19.77 4.57 -0.15
N ALA A 56 20.90 5.10 0.29
CA ALA A 56 22.15 4.37 0.28
C ALA A 56 22.18 3.27 1.36
N VAL A 57 21.48 3.48 2.48
CA VAL A 57 21.43 2.57 3.61
C VAL A 57 20.20 1.67 3.57
N HIS A 58 19.05 2.24 3.25
CA HIS A 58 17.73 1.59 3.29
C HIS A 58 17.01 1.66 1.93
N PRO A 59 17.63 1.17 0.84
CA PRO A 59 17.01 1.22 -0.49
C PRO A 59 15.69 0.45 -0.53
N VAL A 60 14.74 0.94 -1.33
CA VAL A 60 13.50 0.26 -1.67
C VAL A 60 13.43 0.06 -3.18
N LYS A 61 12.73 -0.98 -3.64
CA LYS A 61 12.37 -1.13 -5.05
C LYS A 61 10.91 -0.73 -5.24
N ASP A 62 9.99 -1.51 -4.68
CA ASP A 62 8.59 -1.17 -4.57
C ASP A 62 8.21 -1.15 -3.08
N CYS A 63 7.40 -0.19 -2.68
CA CYS A 63 6.78 -0.16 -1.37
C CYS A 63 5.39 -0.76 -1.52
N HIS A 64 5.22 -2.05 -1.11
CA HIS A 64 3.96 -2.74 -1.34
C HIS A 64 2.92 -2.39 -0.29
N GLU A 65 3.22 -2.60 0.99
CA GLU A 65 2.26 -2.41 2.07
C GLU A 65 2.92 -1.88 3.33
N MET A 66 2.14 -1.15 4.11
CA MET A 66 2.55 -0.65 5.42
C MET A 66 1.45 -0.88 6.46
N CYS A 67 1.85 -1.22 7.67
CA CYS A 67 0.98 -1.33 8.83
C CYS A 67 1.54 -0.61 10.04
N GLN A 68 0.65 -0.05 10.89
CA GLN A 68 1.02 0.46 12.20
C GLN A 68 0.79 -0.62 13.26
N SER A 69 1.82 -0.90 14.07
CA SER A 69 1.71 -1.80 15.21
C SER A 69 1.06 -1.14 16.42
N ALA A 70 0.63 -1.94 17.37
CA ALA A 70 0.00 -1.47 18.59
C ALA A 70 0.90 -0.56 19.45
N ASP A 71 2.21 -0.67 19.32
CA ASP A 71 3.20 0.20 19.97
C ASP A 71 3.56 1.45 19.15
N GLY A 72 2.87 1.68 18.03
CA GLY A 72 2.98 2.88 17.19
C GLY A 72 4.05 2.82 16.09
N ARG A 73 4.88 1.77 16.02
CA ARG A 73 5.86 1.59 14.93
C ARG A 73 5.17 1.31 13.61
N LEU A 74 5.82 1.70 12.52
CA LEU A 74 5.33 1.51 11.15
C LEU A 74 6.20 0.49 10.43
N PHE A 75 5.58 -0.57 9.95
CA PHE A 75 6.25 -1.66 9.24
C PHE A 75 5.94 -1.56 7.75
N LEU A 76 6.96 -1.44 6.93
CA LEU A 76 6.88 -1.39 5.46
C LEU A 76 7.44 -2.66 4.87
N ILE A 77 6.67 -3.39 4.08
CA ILE A 77 7.22 -4.46 3.23
C ILE A 77 7.67 -3.91 1.89
N THR A 78 8.86 -4.32 1.46
CA THR A 78 9.45 -3.98 0.16
C THR A 78 10.00 -5.24 -0.52
N ASN A 79 10.13 -5.21 -1.84
CA ASN A 79 10.73 -6.30 -2.61
C ASN A 79 12.19 -6.00 -3.01
N HIS A 80 12.89 -5.14 -2.24
CA HIS A 80 14.31 -4.89 -2.44
C HIS A 80 15.15 -6.02 -1.80
N PRO A 81 16.17 -6.59 -2.49
CA PRO A 81 16.91 -7.76 -2.01
C PRO A 81 17.67 -7.55 -0.70
N LYS A 82 17.94 -6.31 -0.30
CA LYS A 82 18.66 -5.98 0.94
C LYS A 82 17.80 -6.09 2.20
N HIS A 83 16.50 -5.79 2.08
CA HIS A 83 15.55 -5.79 3.18
C HIS A 83 14.19 -6.29 2.71
N ASP A 84 13.53 -7.13 3.49
CA ASP A 84 12.10 -7.41 3.27
C ASP A 84 11.24 -6.38 4.00
N VAL A 85 11.67 -5.94 5.19
CA VAL A 85 10.92 -5.01 6.03
C VAL A 85 11.81 -3.87 6.53
N LEU A 86 11.28 -2.66 6.42
CA LEU A 86 11.78 -1.45 7.08
C LEU A 86 10.80 -1.07 8.19
N VAL A 87 11.32 -0.71 9.35
CA VAL A 87 10.53 -0.27 10.52
C VAL A 87 10.81 1.20 10.79
N PHE A 88 9.75 2.01 10.85
CA PHE A 88 9.84 3.45 11.05
C PHE A 88 9.15 3.87 12.35
N ASP A 89 9.54 5.04 12.87
CA ASP A 89 8.69 5.80 13.78
C ASP A 89 7.63 6.61 13.01
N THR A 90 6.71 7.24 13.74
CA THR A 90 5.64 8.08 13.14
C THR A 90 6.17 9.33 12.45
N GLU A 91 7.42 9.73 12.71
CA GLU A 91 8.09 10.87 12.09
C GLU A 91 8.86 10.50 10.81
N GLY A 92 8.80 9.22 10.40
CA GLY A 92 9.41 8.72 9.17
C GLY A 92 10.91 8.41 9.27
N ARG A 93 11.46 8.34 10.49
CA ARG A 93 12.84 7.88 10.70
C ARG A 93 12.87 6.36 10.74
N VAL A 94 13.83 5.76 10.06
CA VAL A 94 14.04 4.31 10.13
C VAL A 94 14.62 3.94 11.49
N LEU A 95 13.95 3.06 12.19
CA LEU A 95 14.36 2.50 13.48
C LEU A 95 15.23 1.26 13.29
N THR A 96 14.83 0.37 12.39
CA THR A 96 15.54 -0.86 12.05
C THR A 96 15.05 -1.42 10.71
N SER A 97 15.76 -2.44 10.22
CA SER A 97 15.34 -3.23 9.05
C SER A 97 15.77 -4.68 9.21
N TRP A 98 15.03 -5.59 8.60
CA TRP A 98 15.36 -7.02 8.64
C TRP A 98 14.85 -7.75 7.39
N SER A 99 15.33 -8.98 7.19
CA SER A 99 14.96 -9.79 6.04
C SER A 99 14.74 -11.25 6.44
N LEU A 100 13.74 -11.87 5.82
CA LEU A 100 13.45 -13.32 5.84
C LEU A 100 13.83 -13.99 4.52
N GLY A 101 14.45 -13.27 3.61
CA GLY A 101 14.83 -13.75 2.28
C GLY A 101 13.62 -14.03 1.39
N LEU A 102 12.60 -13.17 1.43
CA LEU A 102 11.33 -13.40 0.72
C LEU A 102 11.45 -13.24 -0.81
N LYS A 103 12.50 -12.63 -1.32
CA LYS A 103 12.76 -12.34 -2.75
C LYS A 103 11.73 -11.40 -3.40
N THR A 104 10.45 -11.64 -3.21
CA THR A 104 9.33 -10.89 -3.79
C THR A 104 8.28 -10.59 -2.72
N GLY A 105 8.70 -9.91 -1.64
CA GLY A 105 7.79 -9.48 -0.57
C GLY A 105 6.64 -8.65 -1.12
N HIS A 106 5.39 -8.95 -0.71
CA HIS A 106 4.19 -8.34 -1.26
C HIS A 106 3.21 -7.91 -0.17
N GLY A 107 2.59 -8.83 0.56
CA GLY A 107 1.60 -8.53 1.61
C GLY A 107 2.22 -8.47 3.00
N LEU A 108 1.70 -7.56 3.83
CA LEU A 108 2.07 -7.39 5.23
C LEU A 108 0.82 -7.11 6.07
N THR A 109 0.51 -8.03 6.95
CA THR A 109 -0.56 -7.87 7.94
C THR A 109 -0.01 -8.00 9.35
N LEU A 110 -0.32 -7.05 10.22
CA LEU A 110 -0.10 -7.16 11.66
C LEU A 110 -1.39 -7.65 12.31
N ALA A 111 -1.30 -8.71 13.09
CA ALA A 111 -2.47 -9.25 13.77
C ALA A 111 -2.11 -9.84 15.13
N LYS A 112 -3.05 -9.70 16.09
CA LYS A 112 -3.05 -10.43 17.34
C LYS A 112 -3.87 -11.69 17.15
N GLY A 113 -3.26 -12.83 17.43
CA GLY A 113 -4.00 -14.09 17.52
C GLY A 113 -4.66 -14.28 18.88
N ALA A 114 -5.15 -15.49 19.15
CA ALA A 114 -5.76 -15.85 20.40
C ALA A 114 -4.80 -15.71 21.61
N ASP A 115 -3.50 -15.63 21.38
CA ASP A 115 -2.44 -15.37 22.37
C ASP A 115 -2.26 -13.87 22.71
N VAL A 116 -3.06 -12.99 22.10
CA VAL A 116 -3.01 -11.51 22.19
C VAL A 116 -1.64 -10.89 21.87
N VAL A 117 -0.68 -11.69 21.42
CA VAL A 117 0.63 -11.20 20.95
C VAL A 117 0.52 -10.77 19.50
N GLU A 118 1.01 -9.57 19.21
CA GLU A 118 1.04 -9.06 17.85
C GLU A 118 2.18 -9.67 17.04
N HIS A 119 1.82 -10.23 15.89
CA HIS A 119 2.76 -10.82 14.94
C HIS A 119 2.62 -10.18 13.56
N ALA A 120 3.70 -10.19 12.80
CA ALA A 120 3.67 -9.86 11.39
C ALA A 120 3.45 -11.12 10.55
N TYR A 121 2.56 -11.04 9.58
CA TYR A 121 2.34 -12.05 8.55
C TYR A 121 2.78 -11.46 7.22
N LEU A 122 3.76 -12.09 6.59
CA LEU A 122 4.38 -11.62 5.36
C LEU A 122 4.10 -12.60 4.24
N THR A 123 3.68 -12.08 3.09
CA THR A 123 3.53 -12.88 1.88
C THR A 123 4.62 -12.56 0.87
N SER A 124 5.04 -13.56 0.14
CA SER A 124 5.92 -13.43 -1.01
C SER A 124 5.26 -14.08 -2.23
N ASN A 125 5.23 -13.38 -3.34
CA ASN A 125 4.70 -13.93 -4.60
C ASN A 125 5.47 -15.17 -5.09
N SER A 126 6.64 -15.44 -4.51
CA SER A 126 7.38 -16.70 -4.73
C SER A 126 6.79 -17.92 -4.02
N GLY A 127 5.65 -17.76 -3.31
CA GLY A 127 4.91 -18.84 -2.68
C GLY A 127 5.16 -19.02 -1.19
N ARG A 128 5.88 -18.10 -0.51
CA ARG A 128 6.12 -18.17 0.92
C ARG A 128 5.17 -17.27 1.70
N ILE A 129 4.71 -17.79 2.85
CA ILE A 129 3.95 -17.02 3.84
C ILE A 129 4.55 -17.31 5.20
N VAL A 130 5.01 -16.26 5.88
CA VAL A 130 5.72 -16.39 7.16
C VAL A 130 5.02 -15.54 8.22
N LYS A 131 4.62 -16.17 9.32
CA LYS A 131 4.30 -15.49 10.59
C LYS A 131 5.61 -15.29 11.35
N CYS A 132 5.90 -14.08 11.79
CA CYS A 132 7.09 -13.77 12.59
C CYS A 132 6.77 -12.78 13.73
N THR A 133 7.68 -12.66 14.68
CA THR A 133 7.65 -11.58 15.65
C THR A 133 7.89 -10.23 14.96
N LEU A 134 7.60 -9.13 15.63
CA LEU A 134 7.86 -7.78 15.11
C LEU A 134 9.37 -7.48 14.93
N ASP A 135 10.24 -8.34 15.46
CA ASP A 135 11.71 -8.27 15.26
C ASP A 135 12.17 -9.18 14.10
N GLY A 136 11.24 -9.76 13.33
CA GLY A 136 11.56 -10.60 12.19
C GLY A 136 11.99 -12.04 12.53
N LYS A 137 11.73 -12.56 13.75
CA LYS A 137 12.01 -13.96 14.08
C LYS A 137 10.86 -14.85 13.59
N PRO A 138 11.08 -15.83 12.70
CA PRO A 138 10.05 -16.73 12.23
C PRO A 138 9.39 -17.51 13.38
N VAL A 139 8.05 -17.59 13.34
CA VAL A 139 7.23 -18.36 14.30
C VAL A 139 6.53 -19.52 13.58
N LEU A 140 6.03 -19.28 12.37
CA LEU A 140 5.34 -20.26 11.55
C LEU A 140 5.56 -19.92 10.08
N GLU A 141 5.82 -20.92 9.25
CA GLU A 141 5.73 -20.83 7.80
C GLU A 141 4.59 -21.73 7.32
N LEU A 142 3.63 -21.17 6.56
CA LEU A 142 2.52 -21.96 6.04
C LEU A 142 3.01 -22.97 5.01
N PRO A 143 2.40 -24.16 4.96
CA PRO A 143 2.77 -25.16 3.98
C PRO A 143 2.42 -24.70 2.56
N ASP A 144 3.23 -25.11 1.59
CA ASP A 144 2.87 -24.98 0.17
C ASP A 144 1.53 -25.71 -0.07
N PRO A 145 0.52 -25.08 -0.69
CA PRO A 145 -0.81 -25.66 -0.89
C PRO A 145 -0.79 -26.96 -1.71
N ARG A 146 0.24 -27.19 -2.51
CA ARG A 146 0.45 -28.46 -3.23
C ARG A 146 0.88 -29.60 -2.30
N LYS A 147 1.50 -29.28 -1.16
CA LYS A 147 1.95 -30.26 -0.17
C LYS A 147 0.89 -30.61 0.88
N CYS A 148 -0.11 -29.77 1.08
CA CYS A 148 -1.19 -30.02 2.04
C CYS A 148 -2.51 -30.44 1.37
N GLY A 149 -2.49 -30.80 0.09
CA GLY A 149 -3.66 -31.31 -0.64
C GLY A 149 -4.66 -30.23 -1.08
N ALA A 150 -4.31 -28.96 -0.94
CA ALA A 150 -5.16 -27.85 -1.41
C ALA A 150 -5.11 -27.71 -2.93
N TYR A 151 -3.94 -27.95 -3.55
CA TYR A 151 -3.66 -27.78 -4.97
C TYR A 151 -3.08 -29.06 -5.57
N GLY A 152 -3.28 -29.23 -6.88
CA GLY A 152 -2.55 -30.19 -7.68
C GLY A 152 -1.07 -29.77 -7.86
N ALA A 153 -0.23 -30.71 -8.25
CA ALA A 153 1.22 -30.47 -8.38
C ALA A 153 1.60 -29.32 -9.33
N ASN A 154 0.78 -29.10 -10.36
CA ASN A 154 1.01 -28.07 -11.40
C ASN A 154 0.14 -26.83 -11.23
N ASP A 155 -0.68 -26.74 -10.18
CA ASP A 155 -1.51 -25.57 -9.97
C ASP A 155 -0.63 -24.35 -9.62
N PRO A 156 -0.85 -23.19 -10.24
CA PRO A 156 -0.08 -22.01 -9.93
C PRO A 156 -0.40 -21.51 -8.52
N TYR A 157 0.65 -21.12 -7.78
CA TYR A 157 0.54 -20.52 -6.46
C TYR A 157 1.42 -19.30 -6.36
N SER A 158 0.82 -18.16 -6.11
CA SER A 158 1.49 -16.87 -5.96
C SER A 158 0.68 -15.96 -5.05
N PRO A 159 0.82 -16.15 -3.71
CA PRO A 159 0.00 -15.46 -2.72
C PRO A 159 0.31 -13.97 -2.69
N THR A 160 -0.72 -13.18 -2.43
CA THR A 160 -0.65 -11.72 -2.41
C THR A 160 -0.91 -11.12 -1.03
N GLU A 161 -1.82 -11.70 -0.24
CA GLU A 161 -2.22 -11.09 1.03
C GLU A 161 -2.67 -12.14 2.05
N VAL A 162 -2.61 -11.77 3.33
CA VAL A 162 -3.13 -12.55 4.46
C VAL A 162 -4.08 -11.72 5.30
N ALA A 163 -5.19 -12.30 5.72
CA ALA A 163 -6.01 -11.80 6.82
C ALA A 163 -6.03 -12.81 7.97
N VAL A 164 -6.12 -12.33 9.21
CA VAL A 164 -6.16 -13.18 10.40
C VAL A 164 -7.39 -12.83 11.21
N ASP A 165 -8.25 -13.81 11.49
CA ASP A 165 -9.44 -13.60 12.30
C ASP A 165 -9.15 -13.65 13.82
N ALA A 166 -10.12 -13.27 14.63
CA ALA A 166 -9.96 -13.19 16.10
C ALA A 166 -9.62 -14.55 16.75
N ALA A 167 -9.98 -15.68 16.13
CA ALA A 167 -9.62 -17.01 16.61
C ALA A 167 -8.20 -17.44 16.19
N GLY A 168 -7.52 -16.59 15.37
CA GLY A 168 -6.22 -16.86 14.80
C GLY A 168 -6.26 -17.66 13.50
N GLY A 169 -7.44 -17.87 12.91
CA GLY A 169 -7.60 -18.45 11.57
C GLY A 169 -6.95 -17.57 10.51
N ILE A 170 -6.22 -18.19 9.60
CA ILE A 170 -5.41 -17.49 8.58
C ILE A 170 -6.06 -17.67 7.21
N HIS A 171 -6.35 -16.56 6.56
CA HIS A 171 -6.99 -16.52 5.24
C HIS A 171 -6.00 -15.91 4.24
N VAL A 172 -5.67 -16.67 3.18
CA VAL A 172 -4.63 -16.31 2.21
C VAL A 172 -5.24 -16.07 0.84
N ALA A 173 -5.06 -14.91 0.30
CA ALA A 173 -5.40 -14.61 -1.10
C ALA A 173 -4.27 -15.09 -2.04
N ASP A 174 -4.59 -16.03 -2.93
CA ASP A 174 -3.69 -16.51 -3.99
C ASP A 174 -3.95 -15.70 -5.29
N GLY A 175 -3.76 -14.37 -5.20
CA GLY A 175 -4.24 -13.42 -6.20
C GLY A 175 -3.48 -13.40 -7.52
N TYR A 176 -2.27 -13.94 -7.57
CA TYR A 176 -1.50 -14.08 -8.81
C TYR A 176 -1.34 -15.54 -9.23
N GLY A 177 -1.88 -16.49 -8.46
CA GLY A 177 -1.90 -17.91 -8.77
C GLY A 177 -3.29 -18.40 -9.22
N SER A 178 -3.85 -19.35 -8.49
CA SER A 178 -5.12 -20.02 -8.82
C SER A 178 -6.39 -19.25 -8.41
N GLN A 179 -6.25 -18.07 -7.83
CA GLN A 179 -7.35 -17.17 -7.45
C GLN A 179 -8.26 -17.72 -6.32
N PHE A 180 -7.75 -18.58 -5.48
CA PHE A 180 -8.47 -19.05 -4.30
C PHE A 180 -8.15 -18.18 -3.08
N ILE A 181 -9.08 -18.13 -2.14
CA ILE A 181 -8.82 -17.78 -0.75
C ILE A 181 -8.63 -19.09 0.00
N LEU A 182 -7.39 -19.34 0.45
CA LEU A 182 -7.02 -20.52 1.23
C LEU A 182 -7.25 -20.24 2.71
N ARG A 183 -7.71 -21.26 3.46
CA ARG A 183 -8.01 -21.15 4.88
C ARG A 183 -7.14 -22.11 5.67
N PHE A 184 -6.50 -21.59 6.71
CA PHE A 184 -5.69 -22.37 7.64
C PHE A 184 -6.11 -22.07 9.08
N ASP A 185 -5.90 -23.01 9.98
CA ASP A 185 -6.02 -22.73 11.39
C ASP A 185 -4.79 -21.95 11.93
N ARG A 186 -4.82 -21.58 13.20
CA ARG A 186 -3.74 -20.84 13.86
C ARG A 186 -2.38 -21.55 13.89
N ALA A 187 -2.39 -22.87 13.72
CA ALA A 187 -1.21 -23.73 13.67
C ALA A 187 -0.71 -23.97 12.23
N GLY A 188 -1.38 -23.39 11.23
CA GLY A 188 -1.03 -23.52 9.80
C GLY A 188 -1.55 -24.82 9.16
N LYS A 189 -2.49 -25.51 9.79
CA LYS A 189 -3.16 -26.67 9.18
C LYS A 189 -4.19 -26.17 8.17
N TYR A 190 -4.14 -26.70 6.95
CA TYR A 190 -5.12 -26.40 5.91
C TYR A 190 -6.54 -26.87 6.29
N LEU A 191 -7.51 -25.98 6.14
CA LEU A 191 -8.93 -26.19 6.45
C LEU A 191 -9.84 -26.24 5.23
N GLY A 192 -9.46 -25.59 4.13
CA GLY A 192 -10.25 -25.51 2.93
C GLY A 192 -9.96 -24.25 2.10
N LYS A 193 -10.65 -24.12 0.99
CA LYS A 193 -10.53 -22.97 0.08
C LYS A 193 -11.88 -22.64 -0.55
N PHE A 194 -12.03 -21.38 -0.97
CA PHE A 194 -13.17 -20.92 -1.79
C PHE A 194 -12.68 -19.95 -2.87
N GLY A 195 -13.56 -19.49 -3.73
CA GLY A 195 -13.17 -18.66 -4.85
C GLY A 195 -12.71 -19.47 -6.04
N GLY A 196 -11.52 -19.20 -6.50
CA GLY A 196 -10.93 -19.75 -7.72
C GLY A 196 -11.21 -18.89 -8.94
N LYS A 197 -10.50 -19.17 -10.03
CA LYS A 197 -10.49 -18.37 -11.25
C LYS A 197 -11.90 -18.27 -11.87
N SER A 198 -12.32 -17.04 -12.17
CA SER A 198 -13.50 -16.76 -12.98
C SER A 198 -13.10 -16.67 -14.46
N THR A 199 -13.93 -17.25 -15.31
CA THR A 199 -13.86 -17.11 -16.78
C THR A 199 -14.97 -16.23 -17.33
N GLN A 200 -15.86 -15.73 -16.48
CA GLN A 200 -17.04 -14.94 -16.86
C GLN A 200 -17.01 -13.57 -16.17
N PRO A 201 -17.53 -12.52 -16.83
CA PRO A 201 -17.58 -11.17 -16.26
C PRO A 201 -18.43 -11.08 -14.97
N THR A 202 -19.46 -11.92 -14.85
CA THR A 202 -20.37 -11.96 -13.70
C THR A 202 -20.40 -13.35 -13.10
N ASN A 203 -19.56 -13.61 -12.11
CA ASN A 203 -19.55 -14.88 -11.39
C ASN A 203 -19.28 -14.59 -9.91
N PRO A 204 -20.31 -14.29 -9.12
CA PRO A 204 -20.17 -14.04 -7.69
C PRO A 204 -19.43 -15.20 -7.00
N GLY A 205 -18.45 -14.86 -6.16
CA GLY A 205 -17.66 -15.86 -5.47
C GLY A 205 -16.50 -16.46 -6.25
N LYS A 206 -16.23 -16.00 -7.48
CA LYS A 206 -15.03 -16.32 -8.27
C LYS A 206 -14.25 -15.05 -8.59
N PHE A 207 -12.95 -15.19 -8.85
CA PHE A 207 -12.05 -14.04 -9.04
C PHE A 207 -11.33 -14.06 -10.39
N MET A 208 -11.11 -12.88 -10.95
CA MET A 208 -10.14 -12.68 -12.01
C MET A 208 -8.78 -12.26 -11.43
N GLN A 209 -8.78 -11.55 -10.30
CA GLN A 209 -7.59 -11.27 -9.50
C GLN A 209 -7.98 -11.04 -8.02
N ALA A 210 -7.89 -12.09 -7.22
CA ALA A 210 -8.13 -12.08 -5.77
C ALA A 210 -6.95 -11.42 -5.03
N HIS A 211 -6.77 -10.10 -5.19
CA HIS A 211 -5.52 -9.44 -4.83
C HIS A 211 -5.34 -9.19 -3.33
N GLY A 212 -6.38 -8.74 -2.65
CA GLY A 212 -6.34 -8.41 -1.23
C GLY A 212 -7.42 -9.13 -0.44
N VAL A 213 -7.18 -9.33 0.83
CA VAL A 213 -8.14 -9.88 1.80
C VAL A 213 -7.96 -9.19 3.15
N ALA A 214 -9.08 -8.88 3.82
CA ALA A 214 -9.07 -8.36 5.19
C ALA A 214 -10.28 -8.89 5.96
N ILE A 215 -10.20 -8.86 7.30
CA ILE A 215 -11.36 -9.04 8.15
C ILE A 215 -12.14 -7.72 8.22
N ASP A 216 -13.42 -7.77 7.93
CA ASP A 216 -14.35 -6.66 8.14
C ASP A 216 -15.23 -6.97 9.35
N ASP A 217 -14.90 -6.33 10.47
CA ASP A 217 -15.59 -6.43 11.75
C ASP A 217 -16.51 -5.24 12.06
N ARG A 218 -16.83 -4.41 11.06
CA ARG A 218 -17.74 -3.27 11.19
C ARG A 218 -19.21 -3.68 11.44
N GLY A 219 -19.55 -4.91 11.09
CA GLY A 219 -20.88 -5.49 11.30
C GLY A 219 -20.97 -6.36 12.57
N PRO A 220 -22.16 -6.92 12.85
CA PRO A 220 -22.37 -7.78 14.01
C PRO A 220 -21.57 -9.10 13.93
N GLU A 221 -21.36 -9.61 12.73
CA GLU A 221 -20.57 -10.80 12.44
C GLU A 221 -19.38 -10.44 11.56
N PRO A 222 -18.18 -10.94 11.86
CA PRO A 222 -17.01 -10.67 11.03
C PRO A 222 -17.16 -11.33 9.66
N LEU A 223 -16.77 -10.59 8.62
CA LEU A 223 -16.73 -11.06 7.25
C LEU A 223 -15.31 -10.97 6.69
N LEU A 224 -15.03 -11.74 5.67
CA LEU A 224 -13.87 -11.53 4.81
C LEU A 224 -14.24 -10.57 3.68
N VAL A 225 -13.57 -9.44 3.57
CA VAL A 225 -13.63 -8.60 2.39
C VAL A 225 -12.46 -8.94 1.47
N CYS A 226 -12.78 -9.32 0.23
CA CYS A 226 -11.81 -9.75 -0.77
C CYS A 226 -11.83 -8.78 -1.96
N THR A 227 -10.67 -8.38 -2.43
CA THR A 227 -10.53 -7.58 -3.64
C THR A 227 -10.69 -8.45 -4.88
N GLU A 228 -11.57 -8.07 -5.78
CA GLU A 228 -11.61 -8.52 -7.17
C GLU A 228 -11.11 -7.37 -8.05
N ARG A 229 -9.77 -7.26 -8.19
CA ARG A 229 -9.15 -6.07 -8.80
C ARG A 229 -9.59 -5.85 -10.24
N VAL A 230 -9.56 -6.87 -11.08
CA VAL A 230 -9.84 -6.72 -12.52
C VAL A 230 -11.29 -6.31 -12.80
N ARG A 231 -12.22 -6.68 -11.91
CA ARG A 231 -13.63 -6.25 -12.01
C ARG A 231 -13.96 -4.99 -11.23
N ASN A 232 -12.98 -4.37 -10.59
CA ASN A 232 -13.18 -3.16 -9.79
C ASN A 232 -14.21 -3.38 -8.67
N GLU A 233 -14.05 -4.47 -7.91
CA GLU A 233 -15.02 -4.86 -6.89
C GLU A 233 -14.35 -5.22 -5.57
N PHE A 234 -15.05 -4.94 -4.47
CA PHE A 234 -14.91 -5.67 -3.23
C PHE A 234 -16.04 -6.66 -3.09
N ASN A 235 -15.71 -7.87 -2.66
CA ASN A 235 -16.69 -8.93 -2.39
C ASN A 235 -16.55 -9.41 -0.95
N TRP A 236 -17.67 -9.50 -0.23
CA TRP A 236 -17.73 -9.98 1.14
C TRP A 236 -18.16 -11.43 1.19
N PHE A 237 -17.49 -12.18 2.05
CA PHE A 237 -17.76 -13.59 2.30
C PHE A 237 -17.84 -13.82 3.81
N THR A 238 -18.60 -14.83 4.23
CA THR A 238 -18.44 -15.39 5.57
C THR A 238 -17.05 -16.00 5.73
N LEU A 239 -16.58 -16.21 6.96
CA LEU A 239 -15.24 -16.78 7.21
C LEU A 239 -15.08 -18.20 6.64
N ASP A 240 -16.19 -18.92 6.40
CA ASP A 240 -16.19 -20.22 5.74
C ASP A 240 -16.30 -20.15 4.21
N GLY A 241 -16.47 -18.97 3.63
CA GLY A 241 -16.38 -18.71 2.19
C GLY A 241 -17.69 -18.62 1.43
N LYS A 242 -18.82 -18.44 2.12
CA LYS A 242 -20.12 -18.15 1.47
C LYS A 242 -20.14 -16.69 1.05
N HIS A 243 -20.41 -16.41 -0.24
CA HIS A 243 -20.56 -15.05 -0.75
C HIS A 243 -21.78 -14.35 -0.14
N VAL A 244 -21.58 -13.11 0.31
CA VAL A 244 -22.61 -12.28 0.98
C VAL A 244 -23.08 -11.13 0.09
N ARG A 245 -22.13 -10.31 -0.40
CA ARG A 245 -22.40 -9.15 -1.23
C ARG A 245 -21.16 -8.70 -2.01
N GLY A 246 -21.36 -7.86 -3.01
CA GLY A 246 -20.30 -7.20 -3.76
C GLY A 246 -20.58 -5.70 -3.91
N VAL A 247 -19.52 -4.92 -4.02
CA VAL A 247 -19.56 -3.47 -4.28
C VAL A 247 -18.69 -3.15 -5.48
N TYR A 248 -19.31 -2.65 -6.54
CA TYR A 248 -18.65 -2.24 -7.76
C TYR A 248 -18.10 -0.81 -7.65
N LEU A 249 -16.84 -0.62 -7.98
CA LEU A 249 -16.08 0.63 -7.88
C LEU A 249 -15.58 1.07 -9.25
N PRO A 250 -16.44 1.55 -10.15
CA PRO A 250 -16.10 1.80 -11.55
C PRO A 250 -14.89 2.72 -11.68
N GLY A 251 -13.88 2.30 -12.46
CA GLY A 251 -12.64 3.03 -12.69
C GLY A 251 -11.56 2.88 -11.61
N ALA A 252 -11.87 2.23 -10.49
CA ALA A 252 -10.94 2.00 -9.39
C ALA A 252 -10.51 0.53 -9.32
N TYR A 253 -9.32 0.22 -9.80
CA TYR A 253 -8.69 -1.10 -9.70
C TYR A 253 -7.99 -1.21 -8.34
N VAL A 254 -8.79 -1.52 -7.32
CA VAL A 254 -8.40 -1.49 -5.91
C VAL A 254 -7.40 -2.56 -5.51
N SER A 255 -6.62 -2.25 -4.48
CA SER A 255 -5.66 -3.17 -3.86
C SER A 255 -6.22 -3.79 -2.58
N ARG A 256 -5.42 -3.86 -1.51
CA ARG A 256 -5.87 -4.39 -0.23
C ARG A 256 -6.98 -3.51 0.38
N PRO A 257 -8.07 -4.11 0.90
CA PRO A 257 -8.97 -3.40 1.78
C PRO A 257 -8.35 -3.23 3.17
N VAL A 258 -8.47 -2.04 3.74
CA VAL A 258 -8.00 -1.71 5.10
C VAL A 258 -9.18 -1.19 5.89
N ILE A 259 -9.58 -1.91 6.94
CA ILE A 259 -10.66 -1.50 7.84
C ILE A 259 -10.07 -0.63 8.95
N SER A 260 -10.64 0.56 9.16
CA SER A 260 -10.27 1.44 10.26
C SER A 260 -11.53 2.17 10.76
N GLY A 261 -11.90 1.91 12.01
CA GLY A 261 -13.15 2.37 12.60
C GLY A 261 -14.34 1.93 11.75
N ARG A 262 -15.17 2.88 11.31
CA ARG A 262 -16.36 2.59 10.49
C ARG A 262 -16.09 2.62 8.98
N HIS A 263 -14.85 2.78 8.53
CA HIS A 263 -14.51 3.00 7.13
C HIS A 263 -13.63 1.89 6.57
N LEU A 264 -13.76 1.68 5.26
CA LEU A 264 -12.86 0.88 4.47
C LEU A 264 -12.03 1.81 3.58
N TYR A 265 -10.72 1.65 3.63
CA TYR A 265 -9.75 2.38 2.81
C TYR A 265 -9.10 1.41 1.83
N SER A 266 -8.72 1.90 0.66
CA SER A 266 -7.89 1.11 -0.26
C SER A 266 -7.08 2.02 -1.18
N GLY A 267 -5.87 1.59 -1.50
CA GLY A 267 -5.16 2.12 -2.63
C GLY A 267 -5.81 1.67 -3.94
N VAL A 268 -5.97 2.58 -4.87
CA VAL A 268 -6.31 2.29 -6.27
C VAL A 268 -5.01 2.19 -7.04
N CYS A 269 -4.54 0.96 -7.26
CA CYS A 269 -3.24 0.72 -7.88
C CYS A 269 -3.23 1.12 -9.35
N PHE A 270 -4.33 0.85 -10.04
CA PHE A 270 -4.53 1.23 -11.42
C PHE A 270 -5.86 1.98 -11.55
N GLY A 271 -5.88 3.02 -12.37
CA GLY A 271 -7.10 3.78 -12.64
C GLY A 271 -7.53 3.66 -14.11
N ALA A 272 -8.69 4.21 -14.40
CA ALA A 272 -9.20 4.39 -15.77
C ALA A 272 -8.79 5.75 -16.35
N LYS A 273 -8.99 5.93 -17.65
CA LYS A 273 -8.96 7.23 -18.36
C LYS A 273 -10.39 7.66 -18.69
N PRO A 274 -10.64 8.95 -18.97
CA PRO A 274 -11.98 9.44 -19.28
C PRO A 274 -12.71 8.65 -20.36
N ASP A 275 -12.00 8.29 -21.42
CA ASP A 275 -12.57 7.60 -22.60
C ASP A 275 -12.11 6.15 -22.70
N ASP A 276 -11.45 5.62 -21.68
CA ASP A 276 -10.92 4.26 -21.66
C ASP A 276 -10.92 3.70 -20.24
N HIS A 277 -11.90 2.85 -19.95
CA HIS A 277 -12.09 2.25 -18.64
C HIS A 277 -11.23 1.01 -18.37
N ARG A 278 -10.28 0.68 -19.26
CA ARG A 278 -9.30 -0.38 -19.00
C ARG A 278 -8.34 0.02 -17.87
N MET A 279 -7.67 -0.95 -17.35
CA MET A 279 -6.66 -0.79 -16.29
C MET A 279 -5.41 -0.07 -16.82
N TRP A 280 -5.14 1.14 -16.32
CA TRP A 280 -3.98 1.95 -16.69
C TRP A 280 -3.05 2.18 -15.50
N GLN A 281 -1.76 1.99 -15.73
CA GLN A 281 -0.71 2.39 -14.78
C GLN A 281 -0.58 3.92 -14.67
N GLY A 282 -0.02 4.39 -13.57
CA GLY A 282 0.20 5.82 -13.33
C GLY A 282 -1.08 6.63 -13.07
N ARG A 283 -2.17 5.98 -12.64
CA ARG A 283 -3.49 6.56 -12.40
C ARG A 283 -4.03 6.29 -10.99
N GLY A 284 -3.13 6.21 -10.01
CA GLY A 284 -3.47 5.83 -8.64
C GLY A 284 -4.08 6.95 -7.81
N PHE A 285 -4.93 6.57 -6.87
CA PHE A 285 -5.49 7.43 -5.82
C PHE A 285 -5.90 6.56 -4.63
N VAL A 286 -6.30 7.15 -3.50
CA VAL A 286 -6.91 6.42 -2.38
C VAL A 286 -8.42 6.49 -2.53
N THR A 287 -9.15 5.40 -2.23
CA THR A 287 -10.61 5.41 -2.12
C THR A 287 -11.04 5.06 -0.70
N ILE A 288 -12.08 5.74 -0.20
CA ILE A 288 -12.59 5.60 1.18
C ILE A 288 -14.10 5.35 1.11
N LEU A 289 -14.53 4.22 1.72
CA LEU A 289 -15.93 3.84 1.81
C LEU A 289 -16.41 3.96 3.26
N ASP A 290 -17.68 4.36 3.44
CA ASP A 290 -18.36 4.36 4.74
C ASP A 290 -18.85 2.96 5.14
N ASP A 291 -19.55 2.86 6.28
CA ASP A 291 -20.12 1.61 6.79
C ASP A 291 -21.37 1.11 6.03
N ARG A 292 -21.81 1.88 5.04
CA ARG A 292 -22.85 1.47 4.07
C ARG A 292 -22.24 1.11 2.72
N ASP A 293 -20.91 0.93 2.70
CA ASP A 293 -20.12 0.63 1.51
C ASP A 293 -20.24 1.68 0.39
N ARG A 294 -20.53 2.94 0.73
CA ARG A 294 -20.56 4.06 -0.22
C ARG A 294 -19.21 4.77 -0.23
N VAL A 295 -18.69 5.05 -1.41
CA VAL A 295 -17.48 5.89 -1.55
C VAL A 295 -17.81 7.31 -1.09
N VAL A 296 -17.03 7.80 -0.12
CA VAL A 296 -17.23 9.13 0.49
C VAL A 296 -16.08 10.09 0.17
N SER A 297 -14.90 9.58 -0.22
CA SER A 297 -13.76 10.40 -0.62
C SER A 297 -12.79 9.63 -1.49
N ASN A 298 -12.10 10.33 -2.40
CA ASN A 298 -11.02 9.81 -3.21
C ASN A 298 -9.80 10.75 -3.14
N PRO A 299 -8.95 10.70 -2.08
CA PRO A 299 -7.73 11.49 -2.04
C PRO A 299 -6.82 11.25 -3.26
N GLY A 300 -6.61 12.28 -4.09
CA GLY A 300 -5.92 12.23 -5.37
C GLY A 300 -6.79 11.84 -6.57
N GLY A 301 -8.02 11.40 -6.33
CA GLY A 301 -9.04 11.12 -7.34
C GLY A 301 -10.16 12.17 -7.35
N GLN A 302 -11.05 12.07 -8.31
CA GLN A 302 -12.23 12.91 -8.43
C GLN A 302 -13.19 12.69 -7.26
N GLU A 303 -13.95 13.72 -6.91
CA GLU A 303 -15.02 13.60 -5.94
C GLU A 303 -16.02 12.52 -6.37
N PRO A 304 -16.39 11.58 -5.45
CA PRO A 304 -17.32 10.52 -5.78
C PRO A 304 -18.71 11.11 -6.11
N LYS A 305 -19.23 10.72 -7.25
CA LYS A 305 -20.55 11.18 -7.73
C LYS A 305 -21.49 9.99 -7.87
N TYR A 306 -22.72 10.20 -7.44
CA TYR A 306 -23.80 9.20 -7.56
C TYR A 306 -24.90 9.74 -8.44
N GLU A 307 -25.41 8.92 -9.36
CA GLU A 307 -26.55 9.22 -10.21
C GLU A 307 -27.54 8.05 -10.14
N ALA A 308 -28.79 8.34 -9.83
CA ALA A 308 -29.81 7.31 -9.59
C ALA A 308 -29.33 6.20 -8.63
N GLY A 309 -28.57 6.56 -7.58
CA GLY A 309 -28.03 5.63 -6.59
C GLY A 309 -26.80 4.84 -7.03
N ARG A 310 -26.31 5.01 -8.27
CA ARG A 310 -25.14 4.32 -8.82
C ARG A 310 -23.92 5.21 -8.79
N LEU A 311 -22.80 4.68 -8.32
CA LEU A 311 -21.50 5.36 -8.37
C LEU A 311 -21.06 5.55 -9.82
N LYS A 312 -20.66 6.77 -10.16
CA LYS A 312 -20.06 7.10 -11.47
C LYS A 312 -18.60 6.66 -11.53
N PRO A 313 -18.03 6.46 -12.71
CA PRO A 313 -16.61 6.14 -12.85
C PRO A 313 -15.71 7.15 -12.13
N MET A 314 -14.80 6.62 -11.32
CA MET A 314 -13.84 7.39 -10.57
C MET A 314 -12.52 7.46 -11.35
N LEU A 315 -11.99 8.66 -11.48
CA LEU A 315 -10.75 8.91 -12.20
C LEU A 315 -9.75 9.62 -11.27
N GLN A 316 -8.48 9.49 -11.57
CA GLN A 316 -7.46 10.33 -10.94
C GLN A 316 -7.72 11.81 -11.30
N ASP A 317 -7.67 12.69 -10.31
CA ASP A 317 -7.79 14.13 -10.47
C ASP A 317 -6.40 14.79 -10.42
N LEU A 318 -5.74 14.72 -9.27
CA LEU A 318 -4.39 15.23 -9.08
C LEU A 318 -3.38 14.07 -9.06
N PRO A 319 -2.35 14.06 -9.96
CA PRO A 319 -1.40 12.96 -10.07
C PRO A 319 -0.35 12.98 -8.94
N VAL A 320 -0.82 12.92 -7.70
CA VAL A 320 0.04 12.78 -6.51
C VAL A 320 0.72 11.43 -6.49
N PHE A 321 -0.02 10.39 -6.90
CA PHE A 321 0.39 8.99 -6.90
C PHE A 321 0.45 8.43 -8.31
N ASN A 322 1.39 7.51 -8.52
CA ASN A 322 1.43 6.70 -9.76
C ASN A 322 0.55 5.46 -9.61
N ASN A 323 1.03 4.46 -8.90
CA ASN A 323 0.33 3.19 -8.67
C ASN A 323 0.14 3.05 -7.15
N CYS A 324 -0.96 3.59 -6.62
CA CYS A 324 -1.28 3.59 -5.20
C CYS A 324 -1.60 2.17 -4.74
N HIS A 325 -0.57 1.44 -4.26
CA HIS A 325 -0.72 0.02 -3.97
C HIS A 325 -1.36 -0.25 -2.62
N ASP A 326 -1.05 0.55 -1.60
CA ASP A 326 -1.60 0.37 -0.26
C ASP A 326 -1.80 1.69 0.46
N VAL A 327 -2.61 1.67 1.49
CA VAL A 327 -2.84 2.76 2.42
C VAL A 327 -2.81 2.23 3.86
N CYS A 328 -1.90 2.74 4.68
CA CYS A 328 -1.89 2.53 6.13
C CYS A 328 -2.62 3.69 6.78
N VAL A 329 -3.63 3.40 7.59
CA VAL A 329 -4.37 4.40 8.38
C VAL A 329 -3.75 4.47 9.76
N LEU A 330 -3.25 5.64 10.13
CA LEU A 330 -2.62 5.86 11.44
C LEU A 330 -3.66 6.17 12.52
N THR A 331 -3.26 5.99 13.77
CA THR A 331 -4.14 6.25 14.92
C THR A 331 -4.56 7.72 15.07
N ASP A 332 -3.79 8.67 14.50
CA ASP A 332 -4.13 10.11 14.43
C ASP A 332 -5.05 10.45 13.24
N GLY A 333 -5.36 9.47 12.40
CA GLY A 333 -6.16 9.62 11.20
C GLY A 333 -5.41 10.04 9.94
N ASP A 334 -4.09 10.23 10.03
CA ASP A 334 -3.24 10.42 8.86
C ASP A 334 -3.16 9.12 8.06
N LEU A 335 -2.78 9.23 6.80
CA LEU A 335 -2.59 8.07 5.93
C LEU A 335 -1.13 8.01 5.46
N ILE A 336 -0.58 6.80 5.37
CA ILE A 336 0.66 6.56 4.65
C ILE A 336 0.33 5.75 3.40
N VAL A 337 0.73 6.27 2.24
CA VAL A 337 0.43 5.66 0.94
C VAL A 337 1.67 5.03 0.36
N CYS A 338 1.58 3.74 0.07
CA CYS A 338 2.63 2.95 -0.58
C CYS A 338 2.36 2.84 -2.08
N GLN A 339 3.42 2.79 -2.89
CA GLN A 339 3.34 2.75 -4.34
C GLN A 339 4.16 1.61 -4.93
N TRP A 340 3.58 0.95 -5.92
CA TRP A 340 4.24 -0.07 -6.73
C TRP A 340 4.68 0.52 -8.08
N ASN A 341 5.80 0.04 -8.64
CA ASN A 341 6.33 0.44 -9.95
C ASN A 341 6.36 1.97 -10.15
N SER A 342 6.86 2.67 -9.13
CA SER A 342 6.89 4.13 -9.07
C SER A 342 8.30 4.71 -8.98
N GLY A 343 9.32 3.96 -9.47
CA GLY A 343 10.72 4.42 -9.50
C GLY A 343 11.36 4.46 -8.11
N SER A 344 11.15 3.43 -7.29
CA SER A 344 11.69 3.32 -5.93
C SER A 344 11.24 4.47 -5.00
N THR A 345 10.02 4.93 -5.19
CA THR A 345 9.41 5.99 -4.35
C THR A 345 9.09 5.45 -2.96
N TYR A 346 9.58 6.16 -1.94
CA TYR A 346 9.21 5.89 -0.54
C TYR A 346 7.76 6.25 -0.27
N PRO A 347 7.16 5.74 0.84
CA PRO A 347 5.78 6.05 1.19
C PRO A 347 5.55 7.55 1.39
N ILE A 348 4.36 8.00 1.04
CA ILE A 348 3.91 9.39 1.12
C ILE A 348 2.92 9.53 2.28
N ARG A 349 3.14 10.49 3.19
CA ARG A 349 2.17 10.79 4.25
C ARG A 349 1.12 11.77 3.74
N LEU A 350 -0.12 11.51 4.09
CA LEU A 350 -1.24 12.41 3.92
C LEU A 350 -1.69 12.85 5.31
N ARG A 351 -1.45 14.10 5.66
CA ARG A 351 -1.82 14.68 6.96
C ARG A 351 -3.28 15.08 6.94
N LYS A 352 -4.08 14.50 7.84
CA LYS A 352 -5.50 14.77 7.94
C LYS A 352 -5.73 16.24 8.31
N LEU A 353 -6.66 16.88 7.63
CA LEU A 353 -7.11 18.22 7.98
C LEU A 353 -8.31 18.13 8.93
N SER A 354 -8.32 19.02 9.91
CA SER A 354 -9.42 19.19 10.87
C SER A 354 -10.68 19.76 10.19
#